data_12f581f8fd21d16e72f449b8681db5bd
#
_entry.id   12f581f8fd21d16e72f449b8681db5bd
#
_cell.length_a   1.000
_cell.length_b   1.000
_cell.length_c   1.000
_cell.angle_alpha   90.00
_cell.angle_beta   90.00
_cell.angle_gamma   90.00
#
_symmetry.space_group_name_H-M   'P 1'
#
loop_
_entity.id
_entity.type
_entity.pdbx_description
1 polymer ?
#
loop_
_entity_poly.entity_id
_entity_poly.type
_entity_poly.pdbx_seq_one_letter_code
_entity_poly.pdbx_strand_id
1 'polypeptide(L)'
;MALIVSKFGGTSVASPERIKNVAKRLIAMKQEGNDVVAVVSAMGKTTDELVGLAAALNDHPSKREMDMLLSTGEQVSMSLLAMAIQALGYNSISFTGWQAGITTDDVFSSAKIEDINADRIRGALDTGAIVVVAATD
;
A
#
# COMPACT_ATOMS: atom_id res chain seq x y z
N MET A 1 -12.83 -13.84 14.14
CA MET A 1 -12.36 -12.84 13.16
C MET A 1 -10.99 -12.36 13.53
N ALA A 2 -10.06 -12.50 12.65
CA ALA A 2 -8.71 -12.01 12.85
C ALA A 2 -8.46 -10.78 11.99
N LEU A 3 -7.50 -9.95 12.40
CA LEU A 3 -6.96 -8.91 11.54
C LEU A 3 -5.73 -9.48 10.84
N ILE A 4 -5.77 -9.52 9.51
CA ILE A 4 -4.66 -9.99 8.71
C ILE A 4 -4.03 -8.78 8.02
N VAL A 5 -2.73 -8.59 8.22
CA VAL A 5 -1.96 -7.55 7.53
C VAL A 5 -0.95 -8.26 6.63
N SER A 6 -1.06 -8.04 5.32
CA SER A 6 -0.20 -8.69 4.33
C SER A 6 0.60 -7.64 3.58
N LYS A 7 1.90 -7.86 3.44
CA LYS A 7 2.78 -6.95 2.72
C LYS A 7 3.13 -7.53 1.36
N PHE A 8 3.07 -6.69 0.33
CA PHE A 8 3.38 -7.07 -1.04
C PHE A 8 4.45 -6.13 -1.60
N GLY A 9 5.55 -6.70 -2.06
CA GLY A 9 6.63 -5.94 -2.66
C GLY A 9 6.34 -5.55 -4.10
N GLY A 10 7.26 -4.80 -4.70
CA GLY A 10 7.07 -4.26 -6.05
C GLY A 10 6.87 -5.30 -7.12
N THR A 11 7.47 -6.49 -6.98
CA THR A 11 7.28 -7.56 -7.96
C THR A 11 5.87 -8.13 -7.93
N SER A 12 5.24 -8.17 -6.77
CA SER A 12 3.88 -8.69 -6.62
C SER A 12 2.82 -7.78 -7.23
N VAL A 13 3.16 -6.52 -7.46
CA VAL A 13 2.24 -5.52 -8.04
C VAL A 13 2.80 -4.94 -9.33
N ALA A 14 3.71 -5.66 -10.00
CA ALA A 14 4.46 -5.15 -11.15
C ALA A 14 3.65 -5.08 -12.46
N SER A 15 2.48 -5.71 -12.50
CA SER A 15 1.65 -5.72 -13.71
C SER A 15 0.18 -5.86 -13.32
N PRO A 16 -0.76 -5.53 -14.23
CA PRO A 16 -2.19 -5.73 -13.96
C PRO A 16 -2.52 -7.17 -13.59
N GLU A 17 -1.90 -8.15 -14.25
CA GLU A 17 -2.10 -9.56 -13.93
C GLU A 17 -1.73 -9.88 -12.48
N ARG A 18 -0.58 -9.39 -12.04
CA ARG A 18 -0.11 -9.64 -10.67
C ARG A 18 -0.97 -8.93 -9.65
N ILE A 19 -1.43 -7.71 -9.97
CA ILE A 19 -2.35 -6.98 -9.11
C ILE A 19 -3.65 -7.75 -8.95
N LYS A 20 -4.18 -8.32 -10.03
CA LYS A 20 -5.39 -9.16 -9.96
C LYS A 20 -5.19 -10.37 -9.06
N ASN A 21 -4.01 -10.98 -9.11
CA ASN A 21 -3.70 -12.13 -8.25
C ASN A 21 -3.68 -11.74 -6.78
N VAL A 22 -3.09 -10.58 -6.47
CA VAL A 22 -3.09 -10.06 -5.10
C VAL A 22 -4.52 -9.78 -4.64
N ALA A 23 -5.34 -9.15 -5.48
CA ALA A 23 -6.73 -8.86 -5.16
C ALA A 23 -7.49 -10.14 -4.82
N LYS A 24 -7.32 -11.20 -5.59
CA LYS A 24 -7.98 -12.48 -5.35
C LYS A 24 -7.55 -13.09 -4.01
N ARG A 25 -6.26 -12.99 -3.68
CA ARG A 25 -5.75 -13.50 -2.40
C ARG A 25 -6.35 -12.75 -1.22
N LEU A 26 -6.43 -11.42 -1.33
CA LEU A 26 -7.01 -10.60 -0.26
C LEU A 26 -8.50 -10.90 -0.07
N ILE A 27 -9.22 -11.07 -1.17
CA ILE A 27 -10.64 -11.42 -1.13
C ILE A 27 -10.83 -12.78 -0.48
N ALA A 28 -9.98 -13.76 -0.79
CA ALA A 28 -10.06 -15.07 -0.14
C ALA A 28 -9.91 -14.96 1.37
N MET A 29 -8.99 -14.13 1.85
CA MET A 29 -8.83 -13.86 3.28
C MET A 29 -10.10 -13.24 3.87
N LYS A 30 -10.68 -12.29 3.14
CA LYS A 30 -11.91 -11.61 3.59
C LYS A 30 -13.09 -12.59 3.66
N GLN A 31 -13.19 -13.49 2.69
CA GLN A 31 -14.25 -14.49 2.65
C GLN A 31 -14.20 -15.45 3.83
N GLU A 32 -13.02 -15.62 4.42
CA GLU A 32 -12.86 -16.43 5.62
C GLU A 32 -13.31 -15.73 6.90
N GLY A 33 -13.79 -14.49 6.79
CA GLY A 33 -14.30 -13.75 7.93
C GLY A 33 -13.29 -12.83 8.60
N ASN A 34 -12.16 -12.57 7.95
CA ASN A 34 -11.11 -11.72 8.52
C ASN A 34 -11.27 -10.26 8.11
N ASP A 35 -10.73 -9.37 8.93
CA ASP A 35 -10.43 -8.00 8.52
C ASP A 35 -9.09 -8.03 7.80
N VAL A 36 -8.98 -7.34 6.66
CA VAL A 36 -7.80 -7.46 5.79
C VAL A 36 -7.21 -6.09 5.48
N VAL A 37 -5.92 -5.95 5.74
CA VAL A 37 -5.14 -4.78 5.37
C VAL A 37 -3.98 -5.23 4.49
N ALA A 38 -3.86 -4.65 3.30
CA ALA A 38 -2.75 -4.90 2.40
C ALA A 38 -1.80 -3.70 2.46
N VAL A 39 -0.50 -3.98 2.56
CA VAL A 39 0.55 -2.96 2.53
C VAL A 39 1.34 -3.16 1.24
N VAL A 40 1.37 -2.16 0.37
CA VAL A 40 1.97 -2.30 -0.96
C VAL A 40 3.06 -1.26 -1.18
N SER A 41 4.07 -1.64 -1.97
CA SER A 41 5.11 -0.71 -2.43
C SER A 41 4.86 -0.27 -3.86
N ALA A 42 5.73 0.60 -4.38
CA ALA A 42 5.67 1.02 -5.77
C ALA A 42 5.83 -0.18 -6.71
N MET A 43 5.26 -0.08 -7.90
CA MET A 43 5.30 -1.15 -8.91
C MET A 43 6.71 -1.30 -9.46
N GLY A 44 7.20 -2.54 -9.46
CA GLY A 44 8.38 -2.93 -10.21
C GLY A 44 9.53 -1.92 -10.22
N LYS A 45 9.81 -1.37 -11.40
CA LYS A 45 10.93 -0.44 -11.62
C LYS A 45 10.58 1.03 -11.43
N THR A 46 9.39 1.33 -10.95
CA THR A 46 8.93 2.71 -10.83
C THR A 46 9.85 3.54 -9.92
N THR A 47 10.31 2.97 -8.82
CA THR A 47 11.21 3.68 -7.90
C THR A 47 12.50 4.08 -8.61
N ASP A 48 13.10 3.16 -9.38
CA ASP A 48 14.34 3.45 -10.10
C ASP A 48 14.14 4.55 -11.14
N GLU A 49 13.02 4.54 -11.84
CA GLU A 49 12.69 5.56 -12.82
C GLU A 49 12.56 6.94 -12.17
N LEU A 50 11.88 7.00 -11.02
CA LEU A 50 11.70 8.26 -10.31
C LEU A 50 13.02 8.79 -9.75
N VAL A 51 13.86 7.91 -9.21
CA VAL A 51 15.19 8.29 -8.73
C VAL A 51 16.03 8.83 -9.89
N GLY A 52 15.95 8.20 -11.05
CA GLY A 52 16.67 8.66 -12.25
C GLY A 52 16.23 10.04 -12.69
N LEU A 53 14.94 10.33 -12.66
CA LEU A 53 14.44 11.67 -13.00
C LEU A 53 14.95 12.73 -12.02
N ALA A 54 14.95 12.43 -10.74
CA ALA A 54 15.44 13.34 -9.72
C ALA A 54 16.94 13.62 -9.93
N ALA A 55 17.73 12.59 -10.18
CA ALA A 55 19.17 12.73 -10.38
C ALA A 55 19.50 13.58 -11.61
N ALA A 56 18.66 13.52 -12.66
CA ALA A 56 18.85 14.35 -13.83
C ALA A 56 18.66 15.83 -13.57
N LEU A 57 17.94 16.17 -12.50
CA LEU A 57 17.62 17.57 -12.18
C LEU A 57 18.46 18.12 -11.02
N ASN A 58 18.90 17.27 -10.11
CA ASN A 58 19.59 17.70 -8.90
C ASN A 58 20.47 16.57 -8.37
N ASP A 59 21.74 16.85 -8.17
CA ASP A 59 22.69 15.85 -7.66
C ASP A 59 22.42 15.49 -6.20
N HIS A 60 21.82 16.41 -5.45
CA HIS A 60 21.57 16.24 -4.02
C HIS A 60 20.17 16.71 -3.64
N PRO A 61 19.12 16.01 -4.11
CA PRO A 61 17.76 16.40 -3.76
C PRO A 61 17.53 16.25 -2.26
N SER A 62 16.71 17.11 -1.69
CA SER A 62 16.37 17.00 -0.28
C SER A 62 15.60 15.70 -0.02
N LYS A 63 15.79 15.14 1.16
CA LYS A 63 15.06 13.92 1.54
C LYS A 63 13.55 14.13 1.50
N ARG A 64 13.10 15.31 1.95
CA ARG A 64 11.67 15.63 1.96
C ARG A 64 11.06 15.57 0.57
N GLU A 65 11.70 16.19 -0.42
CA GLU A 65 11.17 16.19 -1.78
C GLU A 65 11.33 14.83 -2.46
N MET A 66 12.39 14.10 -2.15
CA MET A 66 12.55 12.75 -2.65
C MET A 66 11.44 11.84 -2.11
N ASP A 67 11.12 11.94 -0.83
CA ASP A 67 10.02 11.17 -0.24
C ASP A 67 8.69 11.52 -0.90
N MET A 68 8.46 12.80 -1.18
CA MET A 68 7.26 13.24 -1.88
C MET A 68 7.16 12.61 -3.26
N LEU A 69 8.27 12.62 -3.99
CA LEU A 69 8.31 12.04 -5.33
C LEU A 69 8.06 10.53 -5.30
N LEU A 70 8.77 9.82 -4.43
CA LEU A 70 8.68 8.36 -4.38
C LEU A 70 7.31 7.88 -3.92
N SER A 71 6.62 8.68 -3.11
CA SER A 71 5.27 8.33 -2.65
C SER A 71 4.27 8.24 -3.81
N THR A 72 4.52 8.93 -4.92
CA THR A 72 3.62 8.85 -6.08
C THR A 72 3.58 7.45 -6.69
N GLY A 73 4.72 6.75 -6.69
CA GLY A 73 4.76 5.37 -7.19
C GLY A 73 3.92 4.43 -6.34
N GLU A 74 3.97 4.61 -5.04
CA GLU A 74 3.17 3.81 -4.10
C GLU A 74 1.68 4.11 -4.24
N GLN A 75 1.34 5.37 -4.49
CA GLN A 75 -0.05 5.76 -4.72
C GLN A 75 -0.63 5.10 -5.97
N VAL A 76 0.17 4.93 -7.01
CA VAL A 76 -0.26 4.20 -8.20
C VAL A 76 -0.61 2.76 -7.83
N SER A 77 0.28 2.07 -7.14
CA SER A 77 0.06 0.66 -6.77
C SER A 77 -1.18 0.48 -5.91
N MET A 78 -1.32 1.30 -4.87
CA MET A 78 -2.45 1.12 -3.93
C MET A 78 -3.78 1.45 -4.59
N SER A 79 -3.82 2.46 -5.45
CA SER A 79 -5.06 2.83 -6.14
C SER A 79 -5.49 1.73 -7.11
N LEU A 80 -4.54 1.19 -7.88
CA LEU A 80 -4.82 0.12 -8.83
C LEU A 80 -5.29 -1.14 -8.12
N LEU A 81 -4.68 -1.48 -6.99
CA LEU A 81 -5.10 -2.66 -6.23
C LEU A 81 -6.51 -2.47 -5.68
N ALA A 82 -6.82 -1.30 -5.12
CA ALA A 82 -8.17 -1.02 -4.64
C ALA A 82 -9.20 -1.13 -5.77
N MET A 83 -8.88 -0.60 -6.95
CA MET A 83 -9.76 -0.73 -8.12
C MET A 83 -9.97 -2.19 -8.53
N ALA A 84 -8.92 -3.00 -8.47
CA ALA A 84 -9.03 -4.43 -8.81
C ALA A 84 -9.94 -5.17 -7.83
N ILE A 85 -9.85 -4.85 -6.54
CA ILE A 85 -10.71 -5.43 -5.52
C ILE A 85 -12.16 -5.02 -5.76
N GLN A 86 -12.40 -3.75 -6.05
CA GLN A 86 -13.74 -3.23 -6.33
C GLN A 86 -14.35 -3.90 -7.56
N ALA A 87 -13.54 -4.14 -8.58
CA ALA A 87 -14.01 -4.81 -9.80
C ALA A 87 -14.51 -6.23 -9.54
N LEU A 88 -14.03 -6.86 -8.47
CA LEU A 88 -14.46 -8.21 -8.06
C LEU A 88 -15.63 -8.19 -7.08
N GLY A 89 -16.22 -7.03 -6.85
CA GLY A 89 -17.43 -6.89 -6.05
C GLY A 89 -17.22 -6.66 -4.56
N TYR A 90 -16.03 -6.34 -4.14
CA TYR A 90 -15.73 -6.06 -2.74
C TYR A 90 -15.39 -4.59 -2.52
N ASN A 91 -15.77 -4.05 -1.37
CA ASN A 91 -15.40 -2.70 -1.02
C ASN A 91 -13.91 -2.63 -0.71
N SER A 92 -13.27 -1.57 -1.17
CA SER A 92 -11.86 -1.34 -0.86
C SER A 92 -11.61 0.16 -0.78
N ILE A 93 -10.69 0.54 0.09
CA ILE A 93 -10.28 1.92 0.24
C ILE A 93 -8.77 1.96 0.47
N SER A 94 -8.11 2.92 -0.15
CA SER A 94 -6.67 3.08 -0.01
C SER A 94 -6.35 4.33 0.80
N PHE A 95 -5.27 4.25 1.56
CA PHE A 95 -4.72 5.37 2.34
C PHE A 95 -3.23 5.47 2.09
N THR A 96 -2.73 6.70 1.95
CA THR A 96 -1.29 6.92 2.04
C THR A 96 -0.84 6.66 3.48
N GLY A 97 0.46 6.42 3.69
CA GLY A 97 0.97 6.08 5.02
C GLY A 97 0.55 7.07 6.08
N TRP A 98 0.68 8.37 5.82
CA TRP A 98 0.34 9.37 6.82
C TRP A 98 -1.17 9.57 6.98
N GLN A 99 -1.98 9.31 5.95
CA GLN A 99 -3.44 9.31 6.08
C GLN A 99 -3.91 8.19 7.00
N ALA A 100 -3.19 7.09 6.99
CA ALA A 100 -3.48 5.96 7.87
C ALA A 100 -2.87 6.11 9.26
N GLY A 101 -2.09 7.17 9.49
CA GLY A 101 -1.41 7.37 10.76
C GLY A 101 -0.08 6.62 10.87
N ILE A 102 0.43 6.10 9.76
CA ILE A 102 1.70 5.36 9.74
C ILE A 102 2.85 6.35 9.63
N THR A 103 3.80 6.27 10.54
CA THR A 103 5.01 7.09 10.47
C THR A 103 6.01 6.44 9.52
N THR A 104 6.93 7.24 8.97
CA THR A 104 7.84 6.76 7.92
C THR A 104 9.04 5.99 8.45
N ASP A 105 9.40 6.16 9.71
CA ASP A 105 10.56 5.49 10.26
C ASP A 105 10.15 4.14 10.84
N ASP A 106 10.84 3.12 10.48
CA ASP A 106 10.77 1.74 10.97
C ASP A 106 9.35 1.14 11.11
N VAL A 107 8.36 1.75 10.49
CA VAL A 107 6.97 1.30 10.58
C VAL A 107 6.82 -0.15 10.13
N PHE A 108 7.60 -0.54 9.14
CA PHE A 108 7.47 -1.88 8.57
C PHE A 108 8.48 -2.87 9.09
N SER A 109 9.19 -2.52 10.15
CA SER A 109 9.88 -3.53 10.92
C SER A 109 8.83 -4.39 11.61
N SER A 110 9.17 -5.61 11.92
CA SER A 110 8.20 -6.64 12.29
C SER A 110 7.27 -6.27 13.43
N ALA A 111 7.70 -5.44 14.36
CA ALA A 111 6.92 -5.12 15.55
C ALA A 111 6.02 -3.89 15.37
N LYS A 112 6.18 -3.14 14.30
CA LYS A 112 5.60 -1.80 14.24
C LYS A 112 4.24 -1.70 13.57
N ILE A 113 3.78 -2.77 12.98
CA ILE A 113 2.43 -2.80 12.41
C ILE A 113 1.39 -2.56 13.51
N GLU A 114 1.67 -2.97 14.73
CA GLU A 114 0.79 -2.75 15.87
C GLU A 114 0.63 -1.27 16.24
N ASP A 115 1.61 -0.45 15.87
CA ASP A 115 1.62 0.98 16.21
C ASP A 115 0.92 1.84 15.16
N ILE A 116 0.35 1.24 14.13
CA ILE A 116 -0.44 1.98 13.14
C ILE A 116 -1.63 2.61 13.87
N ASN A 117 -1.76 3.93 13.75
CA ASN A 117 -2.93 4.60 14.29
C ASN A 117 -4.16 4.08 13.56
N ALA A 118 -4.95 3.32 14.27
CA ALA A 118 -5.97 2.48 13.68
C ALA A 118 -7.31 3.16 13.44
N ASP A 119 -7.47 4.42 13.84
CA ASP A 119 -8.81 5.01 13.81
C ASP A 119 -9.42 5.03 12.42
N ARG A 120 -8.68 5.51 11.42
CA ARG A 120 -9.17 5.53 10.04
C ARG A 120 -9.24 4.13 9.44
N ILE A 121 -8.22 3.33 9.70
CA ILE A 121 -8.18 1.95 9.20
C ILE A 121 -9.31 1.15 9.84
N ARG A 122 -9.48 1.26 11.16
CA ARG A 122 -10.55 0.55 11.85
C ARG A 122 -11.92 0.97 11.35
N GLY A 123 -12.12 2.27 11.14
CA GLY A 123 -13.38 2.76 10.58
C GLY A 123 -13.69 2.15 9.23
N ALA A 124 -12.70 2.06 8.35
CA ALA A 124 -12.87 1.45 7.04
C ALA A 124 -13.13 -0.06 7.15
N LEU A 125 -12.37 -0.76 8.01
CA LEU A 125 -12.56 -2.20 8.22
C LEU A 125 -13.95 -2.49 8.75
N ASP A 126 -14.47 -1.65 9.63
CA ASP A 126 -15.81 -1.83 10.20
C ASP A 126 -16.91 -1.71 9.16
N THR A 127 -16.65 -1.03 8.04
CA THR A 127 -17.60 -0.99 6.91
C THR A 127 -17.54 -2.23 6.03
N GLY A 128 -16.63 -3.15 6.30
CA GLY A 128 -16.42 -4.35 5.50
C GLY A 128 -15.40 -4.16 4.37
N ALA A 129 -14.74 -3.01 4.31
CA ALA A 129 -13.76 -2.74 3.25
C ALA A 129 -12.45 -3.49 3.48
N ILE A 130 -11.81 -3.89 2.38
CA ILE A 130 -10.41 -4.30 2.39
C ILE A 130 -9.59 -3.03 2.28
N VAL A 131 -8.69 -2.81 3.23
CA VAL A 131 -7.89 -1.59 3.31
C VAL A 131 -6.54 -1.80 2.62
N VAL A 132 -6.15 -0.86 1.79
CA VAL A 132 -4.85 -0.87 1.10
C VAL A 132 -4.05 0.34 1.57
N VAL A 133 -2.83 0.11 2.00
CA VAL A 133 -1.96 1.15 2.53
C VAL A 133 -0.63 1.13 1.79
N ALA A 134 -0.08 2.30 1.52
CA ALA A 134 1.22 2.39 0.89
C ALA A 134 2.33 2.24 1.93
N ALA A 135 3.39 1.51 1.55
CA ALA A 135 4.61 1.40 2.32
C ALA A 135 5.66 2.33 1.74
N THR A 136 6.23 3.18 2.58
CA THR A 136 7.40 3.98 2.19
C THR A 136 8.64 3.27 2.70
N ASP A 137 9.50 2.89 1.80
CA ASP A 137 10.78 2.28 2.15
C ASP A 137 11.90 3.31 2.06
#